data_f2ab18b4aac48c5b7239134c86af1d02
#
_entry.id   f2ab18b4aac48c5b7239134c86af1d02
#
_cell.length_a   1.000
_cell.length_b   1.000
_cell.length_c   1.000
_cell.angle_alpha   90.00
_cell.angle_beta   90.00
_cell.angle_gamma   90.00
#
_symmetry.space_group_name_H-M   'P 1'
#
loop_
_entity.id
_entity.type
_entity.pdbx_description
1 polymer ?
#
loop_
_entity_poly.entity_id
_entity_poly.type
_entity_poly.pdbx_seq_one_letter_code
_entity_poly.pdbx_strand_id
1 'polypeptide(L)'
;MEQCLRYTDPKSDKFWRIETQGSQFVVNYGKYGTNGRYEIKEFDSPEACEKQAQKLAAAKQKKGYAPAALPADHLYFDDEEYGLNPLTSHPVFRRYFADEAVYYSECDEETAFGSDDGADTLCSLQEAFRKARPVLQDFIRYVIEGEWGFPCLPPQDAQSDAELKAQAQQENDGLEGVHYLLAHDRATLAAILGAIKISGRVDSRADITAAIAAAERIDRIAQLLQWADAPSITLAQIRQDLTRFAEETGLE
;
A
#
# COMPACT_ATOMS: atom_id res chain seq x y z
N MET A 1 -14.69 -17.73 1.83
CA MET A 1 -15.02 -17.67 3.28
C MET A 1 -14.06 -16.73 4.01
N GLU A 2 -14.46 -16.19 5.17
CA GLU A 2 -13.54 -15.54 6.10
C GLU A 2 -13.78 -16.10 7.50
N GLN A 3 -12.72 -16.44 8.23
CA GLN A 3 -12.81 -16.95 9.59
C GLN A 3 -11.57 -16.56 10.40
N CYS A 4 -11.78 -15.96 11.57
CA CYS A 4 -10.73 -15.71 12.56
C CYS A 4 -10.99 -16.54 13.81
N LEU A 5 -9.96 -17.20 14.31
CA LEU A 5 -9.98 -18.10 15.45
C LEU A 5 -8.87 -17.73 16.44
N ARG A 6 -9.10 -17.90 17.74
CA ARG A 6 -8.12 -17.67 18.80
C ARG A 6 -8.04 -18.90 19.71
N TYR A 7 -6.84 -19.25 20.10
CA TYR A 7 -6.52 -20.25 21.10
C TYR A 7 -5.86 -19.59 22.30
N THR A 8 -6.41 -19.82 23.48
CA THR A 8 -5.89 -19.26 24.73
C THR A 8 -5.79 -20.35 25.79
N ASP A 9 -4.61 -20.46 26.41
CA ASP A 9 -4.36 -21.25 27.62
C ASP A 9 -3.38 -20.47 28.53
N PRO A 10 -3.05 -20.95 29.75
CA PRO A 10 -2.15 -20.26 30.67
C PRO A 10 -0.75 -19.96 30.10
N LYS A 11 -0.32 -20.62 29.02
CA LYS A 11 1.04 -20.49 28.44
C LYS A 11 1.03 -19.94 27.01
N SER A 12 -0.16 -19.83 26.38
CA SER A 12 -0.26 -19.55 24.95
C SER A 12 -1.50 -18.73 24.61
N ASP A 13 -1.33 -17.69 23.83
CA ASP A 13 -2.40 -16.88 23.26
C ASP A 13 -2.07 -16.64 21.79
N LYS A 14 -2.83 -17.29 20.88
CA LYS A 14 -2.55 -17.34 19.45
C LYS A 14 -3.80 -17.06 18.65
N PHE A 15 -3.63 -16.36 17.54
CA PHE A 15 -4.69 -16.22 16.54
C PHE A 15 -4.35 -16.99 15.26
N TRP A 16 -5.38 -17.28 14.51
CA TRP A 16 -5.32 -17.86 13.19
C TRP A 16 -6.51 -17.37 12.37
N ARG A 17 -6.24 -16.69 11.26
CA ARG A 17 -7.24 -16.16 10.32
C ARG A 17 -7.05 -16.84 8.98
N ILE A 18 -8.14 -17.13 8.29
CA ILE A 18 -8.16 -17.54 6.88
C ILE A 18 -9.21 -16.74 6.12
N GLU A 19 -8.87 -16.33 4.92
CA GLU A 19 -9.79 -15.67 4.00
C GLU A 19 -9.57 -16.20 2.59
N THR A 20 -10.65 -16.47 1.85
CA THR A 20 -10.62 -16.96 0.45
C THR A 20 -11.10 -15.88 -0.51
N GLN A 21 -10.43 -15.77 -1.67
CA GLN A 21 -10.85 -14.93 -2.80
C GLN A 21 -10.52 -15.68 -4.10
N GLY A 22 -11.55 -16.04 -4.89
CA GLY A 22 -11.35 -16.85 -6.09
C GLY A 22 -10.68 -18.19 -5.77
N SER A 23 -9.61 -18.51 -6.50
CA SER A 23 -8.81 -19.73 -6.30
C SER A 23 -7.69 -19.57 -5.26
N GLN A 24 -7.61 -18.45 -4.56
CA GLN A 24 -6.58 -18.19 -3.55
C GLN A 24 -7.18 -18.09 -2.15
N PHE A 25 -6.38 -18.45 -1.15
CA PHE A 25 -6.63 -18.06 0.23
C PHE A 25 -5.36 -17.49 0.88
N VAL A 26 -5.55 -16.61 1.86
CA VAL A 26 -4.51 -16.20 2.80
C VAL A 26 -4.75 -16.87 4.15
N VAL A 27 -3.67 -17.29 4.80
CA VAL A 27 -3.64 -17.63 6.23
C VAL A 27 -2.77 -16.61 6.93
N ASN A 28 -3.31 -15.96 7.96
CA ASN A 28 -2.54 -15.08 8.85
C ASN A 28 -2.59 -15.67 10.27
N TYR A 29 -1.45 -15.86 10.90
CA TYR A 29 -1.36 -16.51 12.19
C TYR A 29 -0.16 -16.05 13.02
N GLY A 30 -0.30 -16.13 14.33
CA GLY A 30 0.77 -15.74 15.26
C GLY A 30 0.31 -15.66 16.71
N LYS A 31 1.11 -14.98 17.53
CA LYS A 31 0.72 -14.59 18.87
C LYS A 31 -0.36 -13.51 18.78
N TYR A 32 -1.43 -13.63 19.56
CA TYR A 32 -2.49 -12.63 19.60
C TYR A 32 -1.94 -11.26 20.03
N GLY A 33 -2.36 -10.20 19.35
CA GLY A 33 -1.84 -8.85 19.54
C GLY A 33 -0.52 -8.55 18.77
N THR A 34 -0.07 -9.48 17.90
CA THR A 34 1.00 -9.22 16.93
C THR A 34 0.44 -9.28 15.50
N ASN A 35 1.20 -8.82 14.52
CA ASN A 35 0.78 -8.86 13.12
C ASN A 35 0.81 -10.28 12.52
N GLY A 36 1.51 -11.22 13.15
CA GLY A 36 1.64 -12.58 12.70
C GLY A 36 2.44 -12.74 11.40
N ARG A 37 2.25 -13.89 10.76
CA ARG A 37 2.80 -14.21 9.42
C ARG A 37 1.64 -14.38 8.45
N TYR A 38 1.85 -13.94 7.22
CA TYR A 38 0.94 -14.10 6.11
C TYR A 38 1.47 -15.20 5.19
N GLU A 39 0.61 -16.06 4.72
CA GLU A 39 0.92 -17.12 3.74
C GLU A 39 -0.26 -17.22 2.77
N ILE A 40 -0.01 -16.98 1.48
CA ILE A 40 -0.99 -17.17 0.41
C ILE A 40 -0.82 -18.57 -0.17
N LYS A 41 -1.91 -19.14 -0.65
CA LYS A 41 -1.92 -20.38 -1.44
C LYS A 41 -2.91 -20.30 -2.57
N GLU A 42 -2.50 -20.76 -3.72
CA GLU A 42 -3.29 -20.84 -4.94
C GLU A 42 -3.70 -22.28 -5.24
N PHE A 43 -4.85 -22.44 -5.86
CA PHE A 43 -5.48 -23.71 -6.21
C PHE A 43 -5.98 -23.68 -7.65
N ASP A 44 -6.20 -24.88 -8.21
CA ASP A 44 -6.71 -25.05 -9.58
C ASP A 44 -8.15 -24.53 -9.76
N SER A 45 -8.92 -24.38 -8.67
CA SER A 45 -10.27 -23.83 -8.72
C SER A 45 -10.73 -23.21 -7.38
N PRO A 46 -11.73 -22.32 -7.42
CA PRO A 46 -12.34 -21.75 -6.21
C PRO A 46 -12.92 -22.83 -5.27
N GLU A 47 -13.49 -23.91 -5.83
CA GLU A 47 -14.08 -25.02 -5.04
C GLU A 47 -12.97 -25.80 -4.31
N ALA A 48 -11.82 -26.04 -4.96
CA ALA A 48 -10.67 -26.69 -4.33
C ALA A 48 -10.10 -25.82 -3.20
N CYS A 49 -9.98 -24.51 -3.43
CA CYS A 49 -9.56 -23.53 -2.45
C CYS A 49 -10.49 -23.53 -1.22
N GLU A 50 -11.80 -23.37 -1.45
CA GLU A 50 -12.80 -23.31 -0.38
C GLU A 50 -12.84 -24.61 0.45
N LYS A 51 -12.77 -25.79 -0.20
CA LYS A 51 -12.72 -27.09 0.46
C LYS A 51 -11.48 -27.21 1.36
N GLN A 52 -10.31 -26.75 0.87
CA GLN A 52 -9.10 -26.81 1.67
C GLN A 52 -9.13 -25.81 2.83
N ALA A 53 -9.67 -24.60 2.61
CA ALA A 53 -9.85 -23.60 3.67
C ALA A 53 -10.75 -24.12 4.81
N GLN A 54 -11.90 -24.72 4.48
CA GLN A 54 -12.81 -25.33 5.44
C GLN A 54 -12.14 -26.46 6.24
N LYS A 55 -11.35 -27.30 5.57
CA LYS A 55 -10.59 -28.38 6.23
C LYS A 55 -9.58 -27.83 7.24
N LEU A 56 -8.86 -26.76 6.89
CA LEU A 56 -7.90 -26.10 7.79
C LEU A 56 -8.60 -25.48 9.00
N ALA A 57 -9.71 -24.77 8.77
CA ALA A 57 -10.49 -24.16 9.84
C ALA A 57 -11.04 -25.21 10.82
N ALA A 58 -11.62 -26.29 10.30
CA ALA A 58 -12.10 -27.40 11.13
C ALA A 58 -10.98 -28.07 11.94
N ALA A 59 -9.78 -28.20 11.36
CA ALA A 59 -8.62 -28.73 12.06
C ALA A 59 -8.15 -27.82 13.21
N LYS A 60 -8.24 -26.50 13.06
CA LYS A 60 -7.93 -25.53 14.12
C LYS A 60 -8.97 -25.58 15.24
N GLN A 61 -10.26 -25.65 14.91
CA GLN A 61 -11.34 -25.77 15.89
C GLN A 61 -11.19 -27.06 16.71
N LYS A 62 -10.86 -28.20 16.10
CA LYS A 62 -10.55 -29.46 16.80
C LYS A 62 -9.37 -29.35 17.76
N LYS A 63 -8.44 -28.40 17.54
CA LYS A 63 -7.32 -28.11 18.45
C LYS A 63 -7.66 -27.09 19.55
N GLY A 64 -8.95 -26.73 19.70
CA GLY A 64 -9.41 -25.83 20.75
C GLY A 64 -9.40 -24.34 20.38
N TYR A 65 -9.19 -24.00 19.11
CA TYR A 65 -9.38 -22.61 18.66
C TYR A 65 -10.87 -22.29 18.60
N ALA A 66 -11.26 -21.13 19.16
CA ALA A 66 -12.63 -20.62 19.15
C ALA A 66 -12.76 -19.38 18.26
N PRO A 67 -13.96 -19.07 17.72
CA PRO A 67 -14.20 -17.85 16.97
C PRO A 67 -13.78 -16.59 17.75
N ALA A 68 -13.10 -15.68 17.08
CA ALA A 68 -12.61 -14.43 17.65
C ALA A 68 -12.52 -13.35 16.55
N ALA A 69 -12.24 -12.11 16.95
CA ALA A 69 -11.86 -11.03 16.04
C ALA A 69 -10.36 -10.73 16.15
N LEU A 70 -9.78 -10.21 15.09
CA LEU A 70 -8.46 -9.59 15.16
C LEU A 70 -8.53 -8.30 16.01
N PRO A 71 -7.42 -7.85 16.63
CA PRO A 71 -7.34 -6.52 17.19
C PRO A 71 -7.72 -5.45 16.18
N ALA A 72 -8.34 -4.35 16.62
CA ALA A 72 -8.77 -3.27 15.74
C ALA A 72 -7.58 -2.53 15.05
N ASP A 73 -6.40 -2.63 15.64
CA ASP A 73 -5.13 -2.08 15.16
C ASP A 73 -4.25 -3.12 14.46
N HIS A 74 -4.84 -4.26 14.05
CA HIS A 74 -4.10 -5.29 13.33
C HIS A 74 -3.59 -4.77 11.99
N LEU A 75 -2.31 -5.02 11.70
CA LEU A 75 -1.65 -4.57 10.49
C LEU A 75 -1.57 -5.70 9.45
N TYR A 76 -1.62 -5.31 8.18
CA TYR A 76 -1.60 -6.20 7.02
C TYR A 76 -0.28 -6.04 6.27
N PHE A 77 0.38 -7.16 5.95
CA PHE A 77 1.67 -7.17 5.25
C PHE A 77 1.63 -8.14 4.08
N ASP A 78 2.33 -7.78 3.01
CA ASP A 78 2.44 -8.65 1.86
C ASP A 78 3.19 -9.95 2.19
N ASP A 79 2.83 -10.99 1.49
CA ASP A 79 3.52 -12.27 1.51
C ASP A 79 4.79 -12.16 0.67
N GLU A 80 5.92 -12.74 1.15
CA GLU A 80 7.22 -12.63 0.49
C GLU A 80 7.26 -13.33 -0.89
N GLU A 81 6.41 -14.33 -1.11
CA GLU A 81 6.36 -15.11 -2.36
C GLU A 81 5.37 -14.52 -3.37
N TYR A 82 4.26 -13.98 -2.87
CA TYR A 82 3.13 -13.53 -3.70
C TYR A 82 3.05 -12.01 -3.89
N GLY A 83 3.90 -11.22 -3.22
CA GLY A 83 3.95 -9.77 -3.37
C GLY A 83 2.62 -9.06 -3.08
N LEU A 84 2.27 -8.10 -3.93
CA LEU A 84 1.04 -7.31 -3.81
C LEU A 84 -0.21 -8.19 -4.00
N ASN A 85 -1.07 -8.24 -2.98
CA ASN A 85 -2.28 -9.05 -3.06
C ASN A 85 -3.44 -8.42 -2.26
N PRO A 86 -4.69 -8.45 -2.78
CA PRO A 86 -5.85 -7.98 -2.04
C PRO A 86 -6.03 -8.68 -0.69
N LEU A 87 -5.75 -9.98 -0.59
CA LEU A 87 -5.90 -10.76 0.63
C LEU A 87 -4.95 -10.37 1.76
N THR A 88 -3.81 -9.73 1.43
CA THR A 88 -2.82 -9.19 2.39
C THR A 88 -2.99 -7.70 2.64
N SER A 89 -4.06 -7.08 2.12
CA SER A 89 -4.38 -5.67 2.27
C SER A 89 -5.48 -5.45 3.30
N HIS A 90 -5.40 -4.34 4.05
CA HIS A 90 -6.42 -3.98 5.02
C HIS A 90 -7.81 -3.88 4.35
N PRO A 91 -8.90 -4.34 4.99
CA PRO A 91 -10.25 -4.30 4.40
C PRO A 91 -10.70 -2.90 3.94
N VAL A 92 -10.27 -1.84 4.64
CA VAL A 92 -10.54 -0.45 4.23
C VAL A 92 -9.85 -0.14 2.90
N PHE A 93 -8.59 -0.54 2.71
CA PHE A 93 -7.90 -0.35 1.43
C PHE A 93 -8.66 -1.03 0.29
N ARG A 94 -9.03 -2.29 0.47
CA ARG A 94 -9.81 -3.05 -0.54
C ARG A 94 -11.17 -2.44 -0.88
N ARG A 95 -11.77 -1.71 0.06
CA ARG A 95 -13.06 -1.03 -0.16
C ARG A 95 -12.93 0.19 -1.06
N TYR A 96 -11.89 0.98 -0.90
CA TYR A 96 -11.71 2.26 -1.60
C TYR A 96 -10.81 2.15 -2.83
N PHE A 97 -9.87 1.21 -2.82
CA PHE A 97 -8.81 1.00 -3.79
C PHE A 97 -8.90 -0.43 -4.34
N ALA A 98 -10.03 -0.72 -5.04
CA ALA A 98 -10.41 -2.08 -5.41
C ALA A 98 -9.91 -2.52 -6.79
N ASP A 99 -9.53 -1.59 -7.68
CA ASP A 99 -9.07 -1.92 -9.02
C ASP A 99 -7.68 -2.58 -8.97
N GLU A 100 -7.64 -3.89 -9.28
CA GLU A 100 -6.41 -4.66 -9.18
C GLU A 100 -5.34 -4.18 -10.17
N ALA A 101 -5.72 -3.70 -11.35
CA ALA A 101 -4.77 -3.17 -12.33
C ALA A 101 -4.12 -1.86 -11.86
N VAL A 102 -4.83 -1.06 -11.06
CA VAL A 102 -4.34 0.23 -10.55
C VAL A 102 -3.57 0.08 -9.23
N TYR A 103 -4.01 -0.81 -8.32
CA TYR A 103 -3.48 -0.84 -6.95
C TYR A 103 -2.64 -2.06 -6.61
N TYR A 104 -2.58 -3.06 -7.51
CA TYR A 104 -1.81 -4.28 -7.30
C TYR A 104 -0.90 -4.62 -8.49
N SER A 105 -0.67 -3.65 -9.38
CA SER A 105 0.34 -3.78 -10.43
C SER A 105 1.74 -3.61 -9.85
N GLU A 106 2.66 -4.53 -10.19
CA GLU A 106 4.07 -4.50 -9.81
C GLU A 106 4.98 -4.02 -10.95
N CYS A 107 4.42 -3.63 -12.10
CA CYS A 107 5.20 -3.26 -13.28
C CYS A 107 4.64 -2.07 -14.08
N ASP A 108 3.50 -1.50 -13.70
CA ASP A 108 2.96 -0.29 -14.32
C ASP A 108 3.44 0.94 -13.56
N GLU A 109 4.36 1.71 -14.16
CA GLU A 109 5.01 2.87 -13.55
C GLU A 109 4.06 4.03 -13.20
N GLU A 110 2.83 4.04 -13.74
CA GLU A 110 1.79 5.02 -13.38
C GLU A 110 1.06 4.64 -12.09
N THR A 111 1.21 3.41 -11.61
CA THR A 111 0.61 2.96 -10.36
C THR A 111 1.49 3.30 -9.15
N ALA A 112 0.91 3.25 -7.96
CA ALA A 112 1.63 3.65 -6.75
C ALA A 112 2.80 2.72 -6.40
N PHE A 113 2.72 1.44 -6.78
CA PHE A 113 3.68 0.40 -6.37
C PHE A 113 4.41 -0.26 -7.55
N GLY A 114 4.10 0.12 -8.79
CA GLY A 114 4.64 -0.54 -9.97
C GLY A 114 5.95 0.03 -10.49
N SER A 115 6.38 1.19 -9.98
CA SER A 115 7.73 1.72 -10.24
C SER A 115 8.72 1.22 -9.19
N ASP A 116 10.02 1.21 -9.53
CA ASP A 116 11.09 0.87 -8.58
C ASP A 116 11.01 1.74 -7.31
N ASP A 117 10.87 3.06 -7.47
CA ASP A 117 10.72 4.01 -6.36
C ASP A 117 9.51 3.67 -5.47
N GLY A 118 8.38 3.30 -6.07
CA GLY A 118 7.15 2.93 -5.37
C GLY A 118 7.27 1.61 -4.63
N ALA A 119 7.85 0.59 -5.27
CA ALA A 119 8.07 -0.72 -4.69
C ALA A 119 9.05 -0.67 -3.50
N ASP A 120 10.18 0.02 -3.66
CA ASP A 120 11.18 0.21 -2.61
C ASP A 120 10.59 0.98 -1.42
N THR A 121 9.80 2.04 -1.69
CA THR A 121 9.10 2.80 -0.65
C THR A 121 8.12 1.91 0.13
N LEU A 122 7.32 1.06 -0.55
CA LEU A 122 6.40 0.15 0.13
C LEU A 122 7.16 -0.87 0.98
N CYS A 123 8.28 -1.40 0.50
CA CYS A 123 9.14 -2.33 1.24
C CYS A 123 9.65 -1.68 2.53
N SER A 124 10.27 -0.50 2.43
CA SER A 124 10.77 0.28 3.58
C SER A 124 9.64 0.65 4.55
N LEU A 125 8.44 0.98 4.03
CA LEU A 125 7.28 1.30 4.84
C LEU A 125 6.78 0.10 5.64
N GLN A 126 6.72 -1.09 5.05
CA GLN A 126 6.36 -2.31 5.74
C GLN A 126 7.34 -2.62 6.89
N GLU A 127 8.65 -2.42 6.67
CA GLU A 127 9.65 -2.56 7.73
C GLU A 127 9.47 -1.52 8.86
N ALA A 128 9.15 -0.28 8.51
CA ALA A 128 8.87 0.76 9.51
C ALA A 128 7.65 0.39 10.36
N PHE A 129 6.54 -0.03 9.74
CA PHE A 129 5.33 -0.46 10.45
C PHE A 129 5.54 -1.69 11.34
N ARG A 130 6.46 -2.60 10.99
CA ARG A 130 6.83 -3.74 11.87
C ARG A 130 7.51 -3.30 13.15
N LYS A 131 8.16 -2.14 13.14
CA LYS A 131 8.83 -1.55 14.34
C LYS A 131 7.87 -0.64 15.11
N ALA A 132 7.30 0.34 14.42
CA ALA A 132 6.30 1.27 14.96
C ALA A 132 5.62 1.99 13.79
N ARG A 133 4.40 2.51 14.01
CA ARG A 133 3.73 3.35 13.01
C ARG A 133 4.54 4.62 12.75
N PRO A 134 5.02 4.88 11.53
CA PRO A 134 5.77 6.09 11.23
C PRO A 134 4.85 7.31 11.08
N VAL A 135 5.39 8.50 11.31
CA VAL A 135 4.83 9.76 10.83
C VAL A 135 5.16 9.84 9.34
N LEU A 136 4.15 9.86 8.47
CA LEU A 136 4.35 9.65 7.03
C LEU A 136 5.24 10.71 6.37
N GLN A 137 5.10 11.99 6.74
CA GLN A 137 5.94 13.05 6.18
C GLN A 137 7.42 12.91 6.55
N ASP A 138 7.72 12.48 7.78
CA ASP A 138 9.08 12.20 8.22
C ASP A 138 9.63 10.95 7.53
N PHE A 139 8.79 9.94 7.35
CA PHE A 139 9.15 8.70 6.64
C PHE A 139 9.47 8.97 5.16
N ILE A 140 8.63 9.73 4.44
CA ILE A 140 8.88 10.10 3.04
C ILE A 140 10.22 10.83 2.91
N ARG A 141 10.46 11.81 3.77
CA ARG A 141 11.74 12.52 3.79
C ARG A 141 12.91 11.58 4.07
N TYR A 142 12.77 10.66 5.02
CA TYR A 142 13.81 9.69 5.35
C TYR A 142 14.14 8.77 4.15
N VAL A 143 13.15 8.29 3.42
CA VAL A 143 13.38 7.47 2.22
C VAL A 143 14.13 8.28 1.16
N ILE A 144 13.68 9.50 0.86
CA ILE A 144 14.24 10.33 -0.21
C ILE A 144 15.65 10.81 0.15
N GLU A 145 15.83 11.44 1.33
CA GLU A 145 17.09 12.05 1.73
C GLU A 145 18.05 11.05 2.37
N GLY A 146 17.54 10.11 3.17
CA GLY A 146 18.33 9.18 3.96
C GLY A 146 18.69 7.90 3.23
N GLU A 147 17.76 7.27 2.53
CA GLU A 147 18.02 6.02 1.81
C GLU A 147 18.56 6.28 0.40
N TRP A 148 17.95 7.21 -0.35
CA TRP A 148 18.33 7.47 -1.74
C TRP A 148 19.34 8.60 -1.92
N GLY A 149 19.52 9.48 -0.91
CA GLY A 149 20.40 10.63 -0.98
C GLY A 149 19.93 11.73 -1.94
N PHE A 150 18.64 11.76 -2.26
CA PHE A 150 18.03 12.74 -3.16
C PHE A 150 17.50 13.96 -2.38
N PRO A 151 17.38 15.13 -3.03
CA PRO A 151 16.72 16.27 -2.40
C PRO A 151 15.22 16.03 -2.27
N CYS A 152 14.63 16.35 -1.11
CA CYS A 152 13.19 16.31 -0.91
C CYS A 152 12.54 17.53 -1.62
N LEU A 153 11.76 17.28 -2.65
CA LEU A 153 11.17 18.29 -3.54
C LEU A 153 9.63 18.18 -3.60
N PRO A 154 8.90 18.55 -2.54
CA PRO A 154 7.44 18.47 -2.56
C PRO A 154 6.82 19.40 -3.61
N PRO A 155 5.63 19.06 -4.17
CA PRO A 155 4.88 19.95 -5.06
C PRO A 155 4.64 21.32 -4.44
N GLN A 156 4.71 22.37 -5.28
CA GLN A 156 4.48 23.77 -4.88
C GLN A 156 3.20 24.28 -5.54
N ASP A 157 2.27 24.82 -4.76
CA ASP A 157 0.94 25.27 -5.23
C ASP A 157 0.98 26.32 -6.36
N ALA A 158 1.99 27.20 -6.36
CA ALA A 158 2.09 28.30 -7.30
C ALA A 158 3.10 28.09 -8.45
N GLN A 159 3.66 26.88 -8.60
CA GLN A 159 4.65 26.59 -9.63
C GLN A 159 4.01 26.57 -11.04
N SER A 160 4.46 27.46 -11.93
CA SER A 160 4.02 27.48 -13.32
C SER A 160 4.57 26.30 -14.14
N ASP A 161 3.94 26.01 -15.28
CA ASP A 161 4.41 24.97 -16.20
C ASP A 161 5.81 25.21 -16.72
N ALA A 162 6.16 26.48 -16.98
CA ALA A 162 7.49 26.86 -17.44
C ALA A 162 8.56 26.59 -16.36
N GLU A 163 8.27 26.92 -15.10
CA GLU A 163 9.18 26.68 -13.98
C GLU A 163 9.33 25.17 -13.70
N LEU A 164 8.23 24.42 -13.71
CA LEU A 164 8.27 22.98 -13.52
C LEU A 164 9.07 22.28 -14.63
N LYS A 165 8.85 22.67 -15.89
CA LYS A 165 9.61 22.15 -17.04
C LYS A 165 11.10 22.49 -16.94
N ALA A 166 11.44 23.72 -16.57
CA ALA A 166 12.83 24.13 -16.39
C ALA A 166 13.50 23.32 -15.25
N GLN A 167 12.81 23.13 -14.13
CA GLN A 167 13.31 22.32 -13.02
C GLN A 167 13.48 20.85 -13.42
N ALA A 168 12.55 20.26 -14.16
CA ALA A 168 12.62 18.87 -14.63
C ALA A 168 13.80 18.63 -15.58
N GLN A 169 14.15 19.64 -16.41
CA GLN A 169 15.24 19.57 -17.37
C GLN A 169 16.60 20.04 -16.81
N GLN A 170 16.63 20.58 -15.60
CA GLN A 170 17.86 21.05 -14.98
C GLN A 170 18.75 19.85 -14.60
N GLU A 171 19.97 19.82 -15.10
CA GLU A 171 20.95 18.80 -14.74
C GLU A 171 21.59 19.12 -13.37
N ASN A 172 21.57 18.15 -12.46
CA ASN A 172 22.21 18.22 -11.16
C ASN A 172 22.93 16.88 -10.89
N ASP A 173 24.22 16.91 -10.60
CA ASP A 173 25.05 15.75 -10.28
C ASP A 173 24.96 14.60 -11.32
N GLY A 174 24.77 14.95 -12.60
CA GLY A 174 24.70 14.00 -13.71
C GLY A 174 23.31 13.37 -13.93
N LEU A 175 22.29 13.81 -13.22
CA LEU A 175 20.89 13.43 -13.41
C LEU A 175 20.03 14.65 -13.76
N GLU A 176 19.05 14.47 -14.61
CA GLU A 176 18.04 15.50 -14.86
C GLU A 176 17.11 15.65 -13.64
N GLY A 177 16.66 16.87 -13.37
CA GLY A 177 15.78 17.20 -12.25
C GLY A 177 14.49 16.37 -12.20
N VAL A 178 14.02 15.90 -13.35
CA VAL A 178 12.83 15.02 -13.44
C VAL A 178 12.98 13.76 -12.61
N HIS A 179 14.17 13.17 -12.52
CA HIS A 179 14.39 11.97 -11.70
C HIS A 179 14.11 12.25 -10.22
N TYR A 180 14.57 13.37 -9.70
CA TYR A 180 14.33 13.76 -8.30
C TYR A 180 12.87 14.11 -8.03
N LEU A 181 12.18 14.75 -9.00
CA LEU A 181 10.77 15.09 -8.87
C LEU A 181 9.89 13.84 -8.87
N LEU A 182 10.12 12.92 -9.82
CA LEU A 182 9.36 11.67 -9.90
C LEU A 182 9.64 10.75 -8.71
N ALA A 183 10.89 10.62 -8.28
CA ALA A 183 11.24 9.85 -7.09
C ALA A 183 10.49 10.36 -5.85
N HIS A 184 10.44 11.69 -5.64
CA HIS A 184 9.66 12.29 -4.57
C HIS A 184 8.17 11.95 -4.65
N ASP A 185 7.57 12.08 -5.84
CA ASP A 185 6.13 11.91 -6.01
C ASP A 185 5.73 10.44 -5.90
N ARG A 186 6.50 9.53 -6.48
CA ARG A 186 6.30 8.09 -6.38
C ARG A 186 6.44 7.60 -4.95
N ALA A 187 7.47 8.08 -4.22
CA ALA A 187 7.61 7.78 -2.78
C ALA A 187 6.42 8.30 -1.98
N THR A 188 5.94 9.50 -2.27
CA THR A 188 4.78 10.10 -1.58
C THR A 188 3.51 9.27 -1.81
N LEU A 189 3.21 8.91 -3.06
CA LEU A 189 2.07 8.06 -3.40
C LEU A 189 2.15 6.69 -2.72
N ALA A 190 3.31 6.03 -2.83
CA ALA A 190 3.52 4.69 -2.27
C ALA A 190 3.45 4.70 -0.74
N ALA A 191 4.01 5.70 -0.07
CA ALA A 191 3.95 5.80 1.40
C ALA A 191 2.52 5.99 1.89
N ILE A 192 1.74 6.86 1.25
CA ILE A 192 0.38 7.19 1.71
C ILE A 192 -0.59 6.06 1.39
N LEU A 193 -0.60 5.55 0.16
CA LEU A 193 -1.43 4.38 -0.21
C LEU A 193 -0.98 3.11 0.53
N GLY A 194 0.32 2.92 0.72
CA GLY A 194 0.89 1.84 1.52
C GLY A 194 0.46 1.88 2.98
N ALA A 195 0.41 3.07 3.60
CA ALA A 195 -0.08 3.22 4.97
C ALA A 195 -1.56 2.82 5.11
N ILE A 196 -2.40 3.19 4.12
CA ILE A 196 -3.81 2.75 4.09
C ILE A 196 -3.89 1.24 3.82
N LYS A 197 -3.06 0.69 2.92
CA LYS A 197 -2.98 -0.75 2.63
C LYS A 197 -2.60 -1.56 3.87
N ILE A 198 -1.65 -1.08 4.66
CA ILE A 198 -1.15 -1.76 5.86
C ILE A 198 -2.11 -1.60 7.05
N SER A 199 -2.61 -0.39 7.30
CA SER A 199 -3.29 -0.03 8.55
C SER A 199 -4.74 0.46 8.41
N GLY A 200 -5.23 0.61 7.18
CA GLY A 200 -6.57 1.11 6.87
C GLY A 200 -6.74 2.62 7.06
N ARG A 201 -5.69 3.37 7.36
CA ARG A 201 -5.79 4.80 7.65
C ARG A 201 -4.51 5.58 7.40
N VAL A 202 -4.65 6.88 7.27
CA VAL A 202 -3.60 7.91 7.42
C VAL A 202 -3.94 8.82 8.62
N ASP A 203 -3.01 9.65 9.04
CA ASP A 203 -3.18 10.44 10.27
C ASP A 203 -3.78 11.81 10.01
N SER A 204 -3.71 12.33 8.77
CA SER A 204 -4.21 13.66 8.44
C SER A 204 -4.73 13.78 7.00
N ARG A 205 -5.60 14.76 6.76
CA ARG A 205 -6.01 15.15 5.40
C ARG A 205 -4.82 15.69 4.58
N ALA A 206 -3.82 16.26 5.24
CA ALA A 206 -2.62 16.76 4.58
C ALA A 206 -1.84 15.64 3.87
N ASP A 207 -1.84 14.40 4.40
CA ASP A 207 -1.23 13.26 3.73
C ASP A 207 -1.95 12.95 2.42
N ILE A 208 -3.29 12.92 2.42
CA ILE A 208 -4.07 12.71 1.19
C ILE A 208 -3.83 13.83 0.17
N THR A 209 -3.81 15.09 0.64
CA THR A 209 -3.53 16.25 -0.23
C THR A 209 -2.14 16.13 -0.87
N ALA A 210 -1.13 15.71 -0.12
CA ALA A 210 0.21 15.48 -0.64
C ALA A 210 0.23 14.38 -1.73
N ALA A 211 -0.49 13.26 -1.52
CA ALA A 211 -0.59 12.19 -2.51
C ALA A 211 -1.30 12.65 -3.79
N ILE A 212 -2.38 13.42 -3.67
CA ILE A 212 -3.10 13.98 -4.81
C ILE A 212 -2.19 14.94 -5.60
N ALA A 213 -1.48 15.85 -4.91
CA ALA A 213 -0.55 16.77 -5.55
C ALA A 213 0.63 16.06 -6.24
N ALA A 214 1.14 14.97 -5.65
CA ALA A 214 2.15 14.12 -6.26
C ALA A 214 1.64 13.47 -7.55
N ALA A 215 0.44 12.86 -7.54
CA ALA A 215 -0.18 12.29 -8.74
C ALA A 215 -0.41 13.33 -9.84
N GLU A 216 -0.85 14.54 -9.47
CA GLU A 216 -1.02 15.65 -10.40
C GLU A 216 0.30 16.10 -11.03
N ARG A 217 1.38 16.16 -10.24
CA ARG A 217 2.68 16.58 -10.76
C ARG A 217 3.29 15.53 -11.67
N ILE A 218 3.18 14.22 -11.38
CA ILE A 218 3.62 13.15 -12.28
C ILE A 218 2.95 13.31 -13.65
N ASP A 219 1.63 13.42 -13.67
CA ASP A 219 0.82 13.58 -14.89
C ASP A 219 1.22 14.85 -15.66
N ARG A 220 1.36 15.97 -14.97
CA ARG A 220 1.76 17.26 -15.52
C ARG A 220 3.17 17.22 -16.13
N ILE A 221 4.14 16.56 -15.48
CA ILE A 221 5.50 16.36 -15.99
C ILE A 221 5.47 15.55 -17.28
N ALA A 222 4.73 14.45 -17.32
CA ALA A 222 4.62 13.59 -18.50
C ALA A 222 4.12 14.39 -19.73
N GLN A 223 3.14 15.25 -19.54
CA GLN A 223 2.62 16.11 -20.60
C GLN A 223 3.61 17.22 -21.03
N LEU A 224 4.25 17.90 -20.06
CA LEU A 224 5.22 18.97 -20.33
C LEU A 224 6.47 18.48 -21.05
N LEU A 225 6.89 17.25 -20.78
CA LEU A 225 8.03 16.60 -21.44
C LEU A 225 7.64 15.82 -22.68
N GLN A 226 6.36 15.83 -23.06
CA GLN A 226 5.81 15.12 -24.23
C GLN A 226 6.02 13.59 -24.17
N TRP A 227 5.96 13.01 -22.97
CA TRP A 227 5.96 11.57 -22.76
C TRP A 227 4.54 10.99 -22.90
N ALA A 228 3.53 11.82 -22.67
CA ALA A 228 2.12 11.49 -22.87
C ALA A 228 1.38 12.61 -23.62
N ASP A 229 0.49 12.20 -24.52
CA ASP A 229 -0.36 13.13 -25.30
C ASP A 229 -1.63 13.56 -24.55
N ALA A 230 -2.00 12.83 -23.50
CA ALA A 230 -3.20 13.06 -22.68
C ALA A 230 -2.94 12.74 -21.21
N PRO A 231 -3.76 13.27 -20.28
CA PRO A 231 -3.70 12.91 -18.87
C PRO A 231 -3.86 11.41 -18.63
N SER A 232 -3.11 10.88 -17.65
CA SER A 232 -3.18 9.48 -17.25
C SER A 232 -4.53 9.14 -16.62
N ILE A 233 -5.17 8.08 -17.13
CA ILE A 233 -6.41 7.54 -16.57
C ILE A 233 -6.13 6.92 -15.20
N THR A 234 -5.00 6.23 -15.04
CA THR A 234 -4.56 5.60 -13.78
C THR A 234 -4.37 6.64 -12.67
N LEU A 235 -3.60 7.71 -12.95
CA LEU A 235 -3.38 8.79 -11.97
C LEU A 235 -4.67 9.56 -11.66
N ALA A 236 -5.56 9.73 -12.64
CA ALA A 236 -6.88 10.33 -12.42
C ALA A 236 -7.76 9.47 -11.49
N GLN A 237 -7.75 8.15 -11.67
CA GLN A 237 -8.44 7.19 -10.81
C GLN A 237 -7.89 7.27 -9.37
N ILE A 238 -6.58 7.26 -9.20
CA ILE A 238 -5.93 7.35 -7.88
C ILE A 238 -6.38 8.62 -7.15
N ARG A 239 -6.37 9.78 -7.82
CA ARG A 239 -6.82 11.07 -7.23
C ARG A 239 -8.28 11.03 -6.80
N GLN A 240 -9.14 10.46 -7.64
CA GLN A 240 -10.57 10.33 -7.35
C GLN A 240 -10.81 9.41 -6.13
N ASP A 241 -10.13 8.27 -6.07
CA ASP A 241 -10.30 7.31 -4.98
C ASP A 241 -9.73 7.85 -3.65
N LEU A 242 -8.60 8.56 -3.68
CA LEU A 242 -8.06 9.27 -2.51
C LEU A 242 -9.02 10.35 -1.99
N THR A 243 -9.62 11.13 -2.90
CA THR A 243 -10.61 12.15 -2.53
C THR A 243 -11.83 11.51 -1.87
N ARG A 244 -12.39 10.48 -2.47
CA ARG A 244 -13.52 9.70 -1.92
C ARG A 244 -13.19 9.10 -0.56
N PHE A 245 -11.99 8.52 -0.41
CA PHE A 245 -11.51 7.98 0.86
C PHE A 245 -11.49 9.07 1.96
N ALA A 246 -10.91 10.24 1.68
CA ALA A 246 -10.83 11.33 2.65
C ALA A 246 -12.23 11.85 3.07
N GLU A 247 -13.13 12.00 2.09
CA GLU A 247 -14.50 12.48 2.34
C GLU A 247 -15.33 11.49 3.18
N GLU A 248 -15.30 10.21 2.82
CA GLU A 248 -16.12 9.19 3.49
C GLU A 248 -15.55 8.76 4.86
N THR A 249 -14.25 8.92 5.10
CA THR A 249 -13.63 8.61 6.40
C THR A 249 -13.62 9.79 7.38
N GLY A 250 -14.02 10.98 6.93
CA GLY A 250 -14.10 12.19 7.78
C GLY A 250 -12.73 12.67 8.26
N LEU A 251 -11.69 12.51 7.44
CA LEU A 251 -10.35 13.04 7.73
C LEU A 251 -10.39 14.58 7.75
N GLU A 252 -9.99 15.16 8.89
CA GLU A 252 -9.83 16.60 9.10
C GLU A 252 -8.46 17.12 8.61
#